data_86417948bd2c155b4102d729e428f798
#
_entry.id   86417948bd2c155b4102d729e428f798
#
_cell.length_a   1.000
_cell.length_b   1.000
_cell.length_c   1.000
_cell.angle_alpha   90.00
_cell.angle_beta   90.00
_cell.angle_gamma   90.00
#
_symmetry.space_group_name_H-M   'P 1'
#
loop_
_entity.id
_entity.type
_entity.pdbx_description
1 polymer ?
#
loop_
_entity_poly.entity_id
_entity_poly.type
_entity_poly.pdbx_seq_one_letter_code
_entity_poly.pdbx_strand_id
1 'polypeptide(L)'
;YNTGDVCVSLLKESGNTMIAHFIFKPNSRNFWHYHPDAEQTLLVLDGEGYYQEEGGEKRVIRKGDVIVTPPNVRHWNGATPGSSIVCMTVTEHAIENHAVQLRAVTDKEYDR
;
A
#
# COMPACT_ATOMS: atom_id res chain seq x y z
N TYR A 1 -4.39 6.13 -9.19
CA TYR A 1 -5.30 5.65 -8.11
C TYR A 1 -4.75 5.96 -6.72
N ASN A 2 -4.48 7.25 -6.49
CA ASN A 2 -4.01 7.73 -5.20
C ASN A 2 -4.47 9.16 -4.95
N THR A 3 -4.46 9.57 -3.69
CA THR A 3 -4.66 10.94 -3.25
C THR A 3 -3.31 11.48 -2.78
N GLY A 4 -2.93 12.68 -3.26
CA GLY A 4 -1.66 13.32 -2.93
C GLY A 4 -0.52 12.89 -3.84
N ASP A 5 0.71 13.05 -3.36
CA ASP A 5 1.94 12.80 -4.13
C ASP A 5 2.52 11.43 -3.80
N VAL A 6 2.58 10.57 -4.80
CA VAL A 6 3.15 9.22 -4.69
C VAL A 6 4.11 8.99 -5.85
N CYS A 7 5.32 8.59 -5.53
CA CYS A 7 6.32 8.15 -6.51
C CYS A 7 6.38 6.63 -6.51
N VAL A 8 6.28 6.03 -7.68
CA VAL A 8 6.34 4.58 -7.84
C VAL A 8 7.46 4.22 -8.78
N SER A 9 8.31 3.28 -8.38
CA SER A 9 9.34 2.70 -9.25
C SER A 9 9.15 1.20 -9.31
N LEU A 10 8.89 0.69 -10.51
CA LEU A 10 8.75 -0.74 -10.74
C LEU A 10 10.14 -1.34 -10.87
N LEU A 11 10.52 -2.22 -9.92
CA LEU A 11 11.86 -2.82 -9.86
C LEU A 11 11.94 -4.16 -10.56
N LYS A 12 10.85 -4.93 -10.52
CA LYS A 12 10.78 -6.23 -11.16
C LYS A 12 9.35 -6.51 -11.60
N GLU A 13 9.19 -6.98 -12.83
CA GLU A 13 7.92 -7.46 -13.36
C GLU A 13 8.23 -8.63 -14.27
N SER A 14 8.43 -9.81 -13.70
CA SER A 14 8.73 -11.01 -14.44
C SER A 14 8.26 -12.25 -13.71
N GLY A 15 7.95 -13.32 -14.45
CA GLY A 15 7.28 -14.47 -13.90
C GLY A 15 5.91 -14.01 -13.40
N ASN A 16 5.55 -14.31 -12.17
CA ASN A 16 4.31 -13.87 -11.55
C ASN A 16 4.58 -12.94 -10.36
N THR A 17 5.79 -12.38 -10.28
CA THR A 17 6.17 -11.53 -9.14
C THR A 17 6.39 -10.10 -9.60
N MET A 18 5.81 -9.16 -8.86
CA MET A 18 6.04 -7.74 -9.05
C MET A 18 6.69 -7.17 -7.80
N ILE A 19 7.80 -6.45 -7.98
CA ILE A 19 8.47 -5.72 -6.90
C ILE A 19 8.44 -4.25 -7.26
N ALA A 20 7.88 -3.44 -6.37
CA ALA A 20 7.76 -2.00 -6.58
C ALA A 20 8.26 -1.23 -5.37
N HIS A 21 8.78 -0.05 -5.61
CA HIS A 21 9.26 0.88 -4.59
C HIS A 21 8.34 2.09 -4.59
N PHE A 22 7.86 2.48 -3.43
CA PHE A 22 6.93 3.60 -3.28
C PHE A 22 7.48 4.65 -2.33
N ILE A 23 7.26 5.91 -2.68
CA ILE A 23 7.45 7.03 -1.76
C ILE A 23 6.12 7.77 -1.70
N PHE A 24 5.49 7.80 -0.51
CA PHE A 24 4.30 8.59 -0.26
C PHE A 24 4.71 9.84 0.51
N LYS A 25 4.38 11.00 -0.03
CA LYS A 25 4.58 12.27 0.69
C LYS A 25 3.56 12.40 1.82
N PRO A 26 3.78 13.28 2.83
CA PRO A 26 2.81 13.46 3.91
C PRO A 26 1.38 13.68 3.38
N ASN A 27 0.40 13.11 4.04
CA ASN A 27 -1.02 13.11 3.68
C ASN A 27 -1.40 12.31 2.44
N SER A 28 -0.44 11.68 1.77
CA SER A 28 -0.72 10.90 0.55
C SER A 28 -1.06 9.46 0.90
N ARG A 29 -1.97 8.87 0.12
CA ARG A 29 -2.41 7.50 0.30
C ARG A 29 -2.93 6.95 -1.02
N ASN A 30 -2.90 5.62 -1.16
CA ASN A 30 -3.54 4.99 -2.31
C ASN A 30 -5.04 4.83 -2.06
N PHE A 31 -5.76 4.32 -3.06
CA PHE A 31 -7.19 4.04 -2.95
C PHE A 31 -7.40 2.71 -2.22
N TRP A 32 -8.60 2.50 -1.70
CA TRP A 32 -9.04 1.18 -1.33
C TRP A 32 -8.91 0.28 -2.55
N HIS A 33 -8.28 -0.87 -2.38
CA HIS A 33 -8.04 -1.82 -3.46
C HIS A 33 -7.81 -3.23 -2.89
N TYR A 34 -7.80 -4.21 -3.78
CA TYR A 34 -7.39 -5.57 -3.42
C TYR A 34 -6.63 -6.20 -4.59
N HIS A 35 -5.89 -7.25 -4.28
CA HIS A 35 -5.11 -8.01 -5.26
C HIS A 35 -5.79 -9.37 -5.44
N PRO A 36 -6.45 -9.63 -6.60
CA PRO A 36 -7.15 -10.89 -6.81
C PRO A 36 -6.18 -12.07 -6.77
N ASP A 37 -6.45 -13.01 -5.85
CA ASP A 37 -5.69 -14.24 -5.69
C ASP A 37 -4.18 -14.05 -5.50
N ALA A 38 -3.77 -12.87 -5.05
CA ALA A 38 -2.38 -12.50 -4.87
C ALA A 38 -2.11 -12.01 -3.44
N GLU A 39 -1.04 -12.51 -2.85
CA GLU A 39 -0.55 -12.04 -1.56
C GLU A 39 0.44 -10.89 -1.79
N GLN A 40 0.33 -9.84 -1.02
CA GLN A 40 1.26 -8.72 -1.06
C GLN A 40 2.01 -8.59 0.25
N THR A 41 3.34 -8.53 0.17
CA THR A 41 4.20 -8.20 1.31
C THR A 41 4.68 -6.77 1.15
N LEU A 42 4.47 -5.96 2.18
CA LEU A 42 4.92 -4.56 2.22
C LEU A 42 6.00 -4.42 3.29
N LEU A 43 7.14 -3.88 2.89
CA LEU A 43 8.26 -3.61 3.79
C LEU A 43 8.41 -2.11 3.94
N VAL A 44 8.42 -1.61 5.17
CA VAL A 44 8.63 -0.19 5.44
C VAL A 44 10.13 0.07 5.57
N LEU A 45 10.69 0.83 4.63
CA LEU A 45 12.13 1.10 4.56
C LEU A 45 12.51 2.35 5.35
N ASP A 46 11.62 3.34 5.42
CA ASP A 46 11.86 4.59 6.16
C ASP A 46 10.54 5.31 6.39
N GLY A 47 10.51 6.17 7.41
CA GLY A 47 9.37 7.02 7.70
C GLY A 47 8.26 6.34 8.48
N GLU A 48 7.08 6.97 8.44
CA GLU A 48 5.90 6.51 9.17
C GLU A 48 4.67 6.64 8.30
N GLY A 49 3.80 5.64 8.37
CA GLY A 49 2.59 5.63 7.59
C GLY A 49 1.44 4.90 8.26
N TYR A 50 0.37 4.72 7.47
CA TYR A 50 -0.83 4.02 7.88
C TYR A 50 -1.08 2.82 6.99
N TYR A 51 -1.71 1.81 7.56
CA TYR A 51 -2.23 0.64 6.87
C TYR A 51 -3.57 0.26 7.48
N GLN A 52 -4.56 -0.05 6.65
CA GLN A 52 -5.86 -0.47 7.13
C GLN A 52 -6.47 -1.50 6.18
N GLU A 53 -7.00 -2.58 6.75
CA GLU A 53 -7.82 -3.56 6.05
C GLU A 53 -9.28 -3.24 6.30
N GLU A 54 -10.15 -3.53 5.33
CA GLU A 54 -11.59 -3.33 5.46
C GLU A 54 -12.12 -4.09 6.67
N GLY A 55 -12.89 -3.40 7.49
CA GLY A 55 -13.44 -3.96 8.73
C GLY A 55 -12.49 -3.92 9.92
N GLY A 56 -11.25 -3.51 9.72
CA GLY A 56 -10.24 -3.42 10.77
C GLY A 56 -9.91 -2.00 11.16
N GLU A 57 -9.06 -1.86 12.17
CA GLU A 57 -8.58 -0.57 12.62
C GLU A 57 -7.37 -0.11 11.80
N LYS A 58 -7.24 1.19 11.64
CA LYS A 58 -6.07 1.79 11.02
C LYS A 58 -4.86 1.57 11.92
N ARG A 59 -3.78 1.03 11.36
CA ARG A 59 -2.53 0.78 12.08
C ARG A 59 -1.46 1.77 11.64
N VAL A 60 -0.62 2.18 12.58
CA VAL A 60 0.58 2.95 12.29
C VAL A 60 1.69 1.97 11.96
N ILE A 61 2.35 2.18 10.83
CA ILE A 61 3.48 1.37 10.39
C ILE A 61 4.73 2.23 10.30
N ARG A 62 5.87 1.66 10.66
CA ARG A 62 7.15 2.37 10.77
C ARG A 62 8.28 1.56 10.15
N LYS A 63 9.42 2.21 9.99
CA LYS A 63 10.65 1.57 9.50
C LYS A 63 10.90 0.22 10.16
N GLY A 64 11.11 -0.79 9.34
CA GLY A 64 11.36 -2.16 9.78
C GLY A 64 10.11 -3.03 9.86
N ASP A 65 8.92 -2.45 9.76
CA ASP A 65 7.68 -3.22 9.78
C ASP A 65 7.50 -3.97 8.45
N VAL A 66 6.95 -5.17 8.57
CA VAL A 66 6.57 -6.00 7.43
C VAL A 66 5.09 -6.33 7.57
N ILE A 67 4.32 -5.99 6.55
CA ILE A 67 2.88 -6.21 6.52
C ILE A 67 2.56 -7.18 5.38
N VAL A 68 1.89 -8.29 5.71
CA VAL A 68 1.45 -9.25 4.71
C VAL A 68 -0.06 -9.10 4.55
N THR A 69 -0.48 -8.72 3.34
CA THR A 69 -1.90 -8.62 3.01
C THR A 69 -2.31 -9.90 2.28
N PRO A 70 -3.24 -10.68 2.85
CA PRO A 70 -3.73 -11.90 2.21
C PRO A 70 -4.41 -11.62 0.87
N PRO A 71 -4.51 -12.61 -0.02
CA PRO A 71 -5.23 -12.44 -1.29
C PRO A 71 -6.66 -11.95 -1.07
N ASN A 72 -7.12 -11.08 -1.95
CA ASN A 72 -8.49 -10.56 -1.99
C ASN A 72 -8.91 -9.66 -0.81
N VAL A 73 -8.00 -9.33 0.08
CA VAL A 73 -8.31 -8.44 1.22
C VAL A 73 -8.26 -6.98 0.77
N ARG A 74 -9.36 -6.27 0.94
CA ARG A 74 -9.45 -4.84 0.61
C ARG A 74 -8.70 -4.04 1.65
N HIS A 75 -7.83 -3.16 1.20
CA HIS A 75 -6.93 -2.40 2.06
C HIS A 75 -6.46 -1.12 1.39
N TRP A 76 -5.80 -0.28 2.17
CA TRP A 76 -5.06 0.88 1.68
C TRP A 76 -3.85 1.14 2.58
N ASN A 77 -2.90 1.88 2.08
CA ASN A 77 -1.77 2.37 2.86
C ASN A 77 -1.36 3.76 2.38
N GLY A 78 -0.61 4.46 3.20
CA GLY A 78 -0.15 5.80 2.88
C GLY A 78 0.75 6.35 3.96
N ALA A 79 1.08 7.65 3.83
CA ALA A 79 1.90 8.37 4.79
C ALA A 79 1.04 8.98 5.89
N THR A 80 1.65 9.24 7.05
CA THR A 80 1.00 10.05 8.09
C THR A 80 1.06 11.52 7.69
N PRO A 81 0.27 12.39 8.35
CA PRO A 81 0.32 13.82 8.04
C PRO A 81 1.68 14.47 8.29
N GLY A 82 2.47 13.92 9.20
CA GLY A 82 3.74 14.52 9.61
C GLY A 82 4.98 13.86 9.03
N SER A 83 4.84 12.85 8.17
CA SER A 83 5.98 12.09 7.66
C SER A 83 5.75 11.58 6.25
N SER A 84 6.82 11.48 5.47
CA SER A 84 6.81 10.64 4.28
C SER A 84 6.99 9.19 4.73
N ILE A 85 6.61 8.25 3.87
CA ILE A 85 6.92 6.83 4.07
C ILE A 85 7.55 6.28 2.79
N VAL A 86 8.61 5.51 2.97
CA VAL A 86 9.28 4.79 1.89
C VAL A 86 9.05 3.32 2.10
N CYS A 87 8.49 2.65 1.12
CA CYS A 87 8.18 1.23 1.25
C CYS A 87 8.44 0.47 -0.05
N MET A 88 8.56 -0.84 0.08
CA MET A 88 8.71 -1.75 -1.03
C MET A 88 7.63 -2.81 -0.93
N THR A 89 7.02 -3.16 -2.05
CA THR A 89 6.03 -4.24 -2.10
C THR A 89 6.52 -5.38 -2.96
N VAL A 90 6.21 -6.60 -2.52
CA VAL A 90 6.40 -7.81 -3.28
C VAL A 90 5.03 -8.46 -3.43
N THR A 91 4.53 -8.52 -4.65
CA THR A 91 3.19 -9.04 -4.93
C THR A 91 3.31 -10.29 -5.81
N GLU A 92 2.86 -11.41 -5.28
CA GLU A 92 2.81 -12.67 -6.03
C GLU A 92 1.63 -12.65 -7.00
N HIS A 93 1.77 -13.32 -8.14
CA HIS A 93 0.71 -13.44 -9.17
C HIS A 93 0.22 -12.09 -9.70
N ALA A 94 0.97 -11.01 -9.49
CA ALA A 94 0.54 -9.66 -9.83
C ALA A 94 0.43 -9.41 -11.34
N ILE A 95 1.18 -10.16 -12.15
CA ILE A 95 1.19 -9.98 -13.61
C ILE A 95 -0.10 -10.52 -14.22
N GLU A 96 -0.60 -11.65 -13.69
CA GLU A 96 -1.86 -12.23 -14.15
C GLU A 96 -3.07 -11.57 -13.51
N ASN A 97 -2.92 -11.14 -12.25
CA ASN A 97 -4.01 -10.65 -11.43
C ASN A 97 -3.74 -9.20 -11.00
N HIS A 98 -4.06 -8.26 -11.89
CA HIS A 98 -3.88 -6.83 -11.57
C HIS A 98 -4.74 -6.41 -10.39
N ALA A 99 -4.26 -5.46 -9.60
CA ALA A 99 -5.02 -4.89 -8.50
C ALA A 99 -6.32 -4.28 -9.00
N VAL A 100 -7.40 -4.50 -8.24
CA VAL A 100 -8.70 -3.89 -8.51
C VAL A 100 -8.85 -2.66 -7.64
N GLN A 101 -8.93 -1.49 -8.27
CA GLN A 101 -9.11 -0.22 -7.58
C GLN A 101 -10.58 -0.01 -7.27
N LEU A 102 -10.89 0.40 -6.05
CA LEU A 102 -12.26 0.58 -5.59
C LEU A 102 -12.64 2.05 -5.50
N ARG A 103 -12.25 2.71 -4.41
CA ARG A 103 -12.59 4.11 -4.18
C ARG A 103 -11.49 4.82 -3.39
N ALA A 104 -11.50 6.15 -3.45
CA ALA A 104 -10.57 6.94 -2.67
C ALA A 104 -10.83 6.74 -1.17
N VAL A 105 -9.76 6.81 -0.39
CA VAL A 105 -9.85 6.88 1.08
C VAL A 105 -10.28 8.31 1.41
N THR A 106 -11.41 8.45 2.08
CA THR A 106 -11.93 9.77 2.44
C THR A 106 -11.06 10.43 3.50
N ASP A 107 -11.12 11.75 3.58
CA ASP A 107 -10.38 12.48 4.62
C ASP A 107 -10.80 12.01 6.01
N LYS A 108 -12.08 11.72 6.20
CA LYS A 108 -12.60 11.21 7.47
C LYS A 108 -12.00 9.85 7.83
N GLU A 109 -11.89 8.96 6.86
CA GLU A 109 -11.26 7.65 7.06
C GLU A 109 -9.77 7.80 7.37
N TYR A 110 -9.11 8.69 6.66
CA TYR A 110 -7.68 8.95 6.83
C TYR A 110 -7.37 9.56 8.20
N ASP A 111 -8.21 10.47 8.68
CA ASP A 111 -7.99 11.22 9.92
C ASP A 111 -8.35 10.42 11.18
N ARG A 112 -9.06 9.35 11.05
CA ARG A 112 -9.37 8.48 12.19
C ARG A 112 -8.14 7.72 12.62
#